data_045559d63ff78c9331066b244599c064
#
_entry.id   045559d63ff78c9331066b244599c064
#
_cell.length_a   1.000
_cell.length_b   1.000
_cell.length_c   1.000
_cell.angle_alpha   90.00
_cell.angle_beta   90.00
_cell.angle_gamma   90.00
#
_symmetry.space_group_name_H-M   'P 1'
#
loop_
_entity.id
_entity.type
_entity.pdbx_description
1 polymer ?
#
loop_
_entity_poly.entity_id
_entity_poly.type
_entity_poly.pdbx_seq_one_letter_code
_entity_poly.pdbx_strand_id
1 'polypeptide(L)'
;TSNLTQEWQNSSFYLPDVSLPWFLEKGQEKRYAALNLVNQNNTYSHLILSEATPQSTPNNGYLPYAPFYLFPLAGNDSSSLQSQLDNLTHRIENSFSLPHLAKENFIQFQQNSQSPYVLAIVGNNKEALQKEIKQAKKGIDKAFHTGKPWKSPQGSYFTPKRLGKVGKVAFVYPGAFNSYLGMGRNLFQLFPKLWERAESLISDPATFFQANSLYPRRQSPLSKQDLETLETQFIANPLSLLETGT
;
A
#
# COMPACT_ATOMS: atom_id res chain seq x y z
N THR A 1 25.16 -2.34 -2.18
CA THR A 1 25.09 -3.57 -1.37
C THR A 1 26.31 -3.62 -0.48
N SER A 2 26.17 -3.13 0.76
CA SER A 2 27.20 -3.25 1.79
C SER A 2 27.30 -4.73 2.20
N ASN A 3 28.51 -5.30 2.09
CA ASN A 3 28.83 -6.54 2.77
C ASN A 3 28.79 -6.28 4.27
N LEU A 4 27.62 -6.43 4.86
CA LEU A 4 27.46 -6.37 6.30
C LEU A 4 28.14 -7.60 6.88
N THR A 5 29.11 -7.40 7.75
CA THR A 5 29.85 -8.47 8.40
C THR A 5 28.95 -9.18 9.40
N GLN A 6 29.31 -10.41 9.77
CA GLN A 6 28.60 -11.23 10.77
C GLN A 6 28.41 -10.52 12.13
N GLU A 7 29.27 -9.56 12.45
CA GLU A 7 29.17 -8.71 13.66
C GLU A 7 27.89 -7.87 13.73
N TRP A 8 27.37 -7.43 12.58
CA TRP A 8 26.12 -6.68 12.53
C TRP A 8 24.89 -7.54 12.80
N GLN A 9 24.95 -8.84 12.53
CA GLN A 9 23.81 -9.74 12.71
C GLN A 9 23.39 -9.87 14.18
N ASN A 10 24.35 -9.70 15.09
CA ASN A 10 24.11 -9.74 16.56
C ASN A 10 24.02 -8.34 17.18
N SER A 11 23.99 -7.31 16.37
CA SER A 11 23.89 -5.91 16.79
C SER A 11 22.45 -5.50 17.09
N SER A 12 22.29 -4.56 18.02
CA SER A 12 21.01 -3.85 18.22
C SER A 12 20.67 -2.87 17.10
N PHE A 13 21.61 -2.64 16.18
CA PHE A 13 21.41 -1.75 15.03
C PHE A 13 20.92 -2.53 13.82
N TYR A 14 20.12 -1.87 12.97
CA TYR A 14 19.63 -2.44 11.73
C TYR A 14 19.52 -1.37 10.65
N LEU A 15 19.55 -1.79 9.38
CA LEU A 15 19.33 -0.93 8.23
C LEU A 15 17.95 -1.27 7.65
N PRO A 16 16.96 -0.38 7.73
CA PRO A 16 15.65 -0.64 7.16
C PRO A 16 15.75 -0.64 5.63
N ASP A 17 15.30 -1.70 4.98
CA ASP A 17 15.17 -1.82 3.54
C ASP A 17 13.76 -1.46 3.04
N VAL A 18 12.81 -1.36 3.96
CA VAL A 18 11.42 -0.97 3.73
C VAL A 18 10.95 -0.02 4.81
N SER A 19 9.93 0.77 4.49
CA SER A 19 9.26 1.59 5.51
C SER A 19 8.55 0.68 6.51
N LEU A 20 8.86 0.87 7.78
CA LEU A 20 8.23 0.16 8.90
C LEU A 20 7.32 1.12 9.66
N PRO A 21 6.21 0.60 10.22
CA PRO A 21 5.41 1.36 11.16
C PRO A 21 6.25 1.73 12.40
N TRP A 22 6.09 2.96 12.87
CA TRP A 22 6.70 3.44 14.10
C TRP A 22 5.61 3.80 15.10
N PHE A 23 5.21 2.83 15.90
CA PHE A 23 4.17 3.01 16.92
C PHE A 23 4.65 3.84 18.09
N LEU A 24 3.71 4.57 18.70
CA LEU A 24 3.97 5.35 19.90
C LEU A 24 4.14 4.38 21.07
N GLU A 25 5.18 4.60 21.86
CA GLU A 25 5.40 3.84 23.09
C GLU A 25 4.47 4.31 24.20
N LYS A 26 4.18 3.42 25.14
CA LYS A 26 3.29 3.72 26.27
C LYS A 26 3.79 4.95 27.05
N GLY A 27 2.90 5.91 27.23
CA GLY A 27 3.19 7.15 27.99
C GLY A 27 3.92 8.23 27.17
N GLN A 28 4.19 8.02 25.90
CA GLN A 28 4.71 9.03 25.00
C GLN A 28 3.59 9.75 24.25
N GLU A 29 3.71 11.06 24.13
CA GLU A 29 2.76 11.87 23.36
C GLU A 29 3.23 12.13 21.92
N LYS A 30 4.53 11.97 21.66
CA LYS A 30 5.17 12.24 20.37
C LYS A 30 6.32 11.28 20.11
N ARG A 31 6.64 11.07 18.86
CA ARG A 31 7.83 10.35 18.42
C ARG A 31 9.01 11.30 18.36
N TYR A 32 10.16 10.81 18.82
CA TYR A 32 11.42 11.56 18.75
C TYR A 32 12.48 10.69 18.07
N ALA A 33 13.26 11.32 17.20
CA ALA A 33 14.41 10.67 16.58
C ALA A 33 15.66 11.52 16.82
N ALA A 34 16.79 10.87 17.10
CA ALA A 34 18.09 11.50 17.16
C ALA A 34 18.91 11.06 15.93
N LEU A 35 19.48 12.04 15.23
CA LEU A 35 20.44 11.81 14.16
C LEU A 35 21.83 12.21 14.63
N ASN A 36 22.78 11.28 14.52
CA ASN A 36 24.18 11.51 14.72
C ASN A 36 24.90 11.38 13.37
N LEU A 37 25.54 12.44 12.93
CA LEU A 37 26.30 12.49 11.69
C LEU A 37 27.75 12.71 12.00
N VAL A 38 28.61 11.89 11.41
CA VAL A 38 30.07 12.06 11.45
C VAL A 38 30.55 12.10 10.02
N ASN A 39 31.22 13.16 9.64
CA ASN A 39 31.78 13.27 8.30
C ASN A 39 33.27 12.84 8.29
N GLN A 40 33.85 12.72 7.11
CA GLN A 40 35.26 12.33 6.92
C GLN A 40 36.27 13.29 7.57
N ASN A 41 35.89 14.52 7.86
CA ASN A 41 36.72 15.55 8.49
C ASN A 41 36.53 15.59 10.02
N ASN A 42 36.01 14.53 10.63
CA ASN A 42 35.70 14.44 12.07
C ASN A 42 34.76 15.54 12.57
N THR A 43 33.92 16.11 11.71
CA THR A 43 32.86 17.03 12.14
C THR A 43 31.66 16.22 12.59
N TYR A 44 31.18 16.53 13.79
CA TYR A 44 30.00 15.92 14.37
C TYR A 44 28.79 16.84 14.24
N SER A 45 27.66 16.28 13.86
CA SER A 45 26.37 16.94 13.94
C SER A 45 25.38 16.06 14.68
N HIS A 46 24.68 16.63 15.62
CA HIS A 46 23.63 15.97 16.38
C HIS A 46 22.32 16.71 16.19
N LEU A 47 21.26 16.02 15.76
CA LEU A 47 19.95 16.57 15.52
C LEU A 47 18.91 15.77 16.29
N ILE A 48 18.00 16.44 16.96
CA ILE A 48 16.82 15.85 17.55
C ILE A 48 15.62 16.28 16.72
N LEU A 49 14.88 15.29 16.19
CA LEU A 49 13.65 15.50 15.47
C LEU A 49 12.48 15.11 16.37
N SER A 50 11.44 15.91 16.38
CA SER A 50 10.18 15.57 17.03
C SER A 50 9.06 15.48 16.01
N GLU A 51 8.07 14.65 16.29
CA GLU A 51 6.86 14.59 15.50
C GLU A 51 6.17 15.95 15.45
N ALA A 52 5.90 16.44 14.26
CA ALA A 52 5.17 17.68 14.06
C ALA A 52 3.67 17.45 14.31
N THR A 53 2.99 18.48 14.80
CA THR A 53 1.52 18.46 14.84
C THR A 53 1.00 18.31 13.41
N PRO A 54 0.06 17.38 13.15
CA PRO A 54 -0.46 17.15 11.82
C PRO A 54 -1.01 18.45 11.23
N GLN A 55 -0.45 18.89 10.11
CA GLN A 55 -1.07 19.97 9.34
C GLN A 55 -2.25 19.39 8.56
N SER A 56 -3.35 20.14 8.47
CA SER A 56 -4.65 19.73 7.94
C SER A 56 -4.67 19.39 6.44
N THR A 57 -3.57 19.49 5.73
CA THR A 57 -3.49 19.11 4.31
C THR A 57 -3.04 17.66 4.15
N PRO A 58 -3.90 16.78 3.62
CA PRO A 58 -3.50 15.42 3.34
C PRO A 58 -2.35 15.43 2.32
N ASN A 59 -1.16 15.15 2.79
CA ASN A 59 -0.02 14.97 1.90
C ASN A 59 -0.16 13.58 1.24
N ASN A 60 -0.30 13.54 -0.08
CA ASN A 60 -0.36 12.29 -0.86
C ASN A 60 1.02 11.61 -1.02
N GLY A 61 1.90 11.76 -0.09
CA GLY A 61 3.24 11.18 -0.08
C GLY A 61 3.29 9.65 -0.09
N TYR A 62 2.14 8.97 0.07
CA TYR A 62 2.05 7.50 0.04
C TYR A 62 2.01 6.93 -1.37
N LEU A 63 1.51 7.68 -2.35
CA LEU A 63 1.37 7.19 -3.72
C LEU A 63 2.69 6.67 -4.32
N PRO A 64 3.86 7.29 -4.07
CA PRO A 64 5.14 6.76 -4.56
C PRO A 64 5.49 5.37 -4.02
N TYR A 65 4.94 4.99 -2.87
CA TYR A 65 5.18 3.70 -2.20
C TYR A 65 4.03 2.71 -2.35
N ALA A 66 2.98 3.08 -3.09
CA ALA A 66 1.88 2.17 -3.35
C ALA A 66 2.35 0.98 -4.19
N PRO A 67 2.03 -0.27 -3.80
CA PRO A 67 2.44 -1.45 -4.54
C PRO A 67 1.73 -1.55 -5.90
N PHE A 68 0.58 -0.89 -6.04
CA PHE A 68 -0.24 -0.84 -7.26
C PHE A 68 -0.90 0.52 -7.41
N TYR A 69 -1.14 0.91 -8.65
CA TYR A 69 -1.90 2.10 -9.00
C TYR A 69 -3.24 1.71 -9.59
N LEU A 70 -4.29 2.41 -9.18
CA LEU A 70 -5.65 2.24 -9.68
C LEU A 70 -6.00 3.40 -10.60
N PHE A 71 -6.45 3.08 -11.81
CA PHE A 71 -6.95 4.01 -12.79
C PHE A 71 -8.43 3.72 -13.08
N PRO A 72 -9.36 4.35 -12.35
CA PRO A 72 -10.78 4.25 -12.67
C PRO A 72 -11.11 5.09 -13.91
N LEU A 73 -11.87 4.51 -14.83
CA LEU A 73 -12.37 5.15 -16.04
C LEU A 73 -13.90 5.07 -16.05
N ALA A 74 -14.54 6.16 -16.46
CA ALA A 74 -15.99 6.26 -16.49
C ALA A 74 -16.47 6.56 -17.92
N GLY A 75 -17.54 5.91 -18.36
CA GLY A 75 -18.08 6.09 -19.69
C GLY A 75 -19.57 5.77 -19.78
N ASN A 76 -20.19 6.22 -20.86
CA ASN A 76 -21.63 6.02 -21.09
C ASN A 76 -21.93 4.75 -21.90
N ASP A 77 -20.94 4.22 -22.60
CA ASP A 77 -21.02 3.05 -23.48
C ASP A 77 -19.64 2.40 -23.69
N SER A 78 -19.56 1.33 -24.50
CA SER A 78 -18.31 0.67 -24.86
C SER A 78 -17.35 1.61 -25.58
N SER A 79 -17.83 2.41 -26.50
CA SER A 79 -16.99 3.28 -27.32
C SER A 79 -16.33 4.38 -26.49
N SER A 80 -17.04 4.97 -25.55
CA SER A 80 -16.50 5.95 -24.62
C SER A 80 -15.44 5.36 -23.69
N LEU A 81 -15.63 4.14 -23.19
CA LEU A 81 -14.62 3.44 -22.40
C LEU A 81 -13.39 3.06 -23.23
N GLN A 82 -13.54 2.66 -24.50
CA GLN A 82 -12.43 2.42 -25.42
C GLN A 82 -11.61 3.70 -25.64
N SER A 83 -12.27 4.84 -25.87
CA SER A 83 -11.60 6.14 -26.02
C SER A 83 -10.84 6.55 -24.75
N GLN A 84 -11.41 6.27 -23.56
CA GLN A 84 -10.74 6.52 -22.30
C GLN A 84 -9.48 5.63 -22.13
N LEU A 85 -9.54 4.38 -22.57
CA LEU A 85 -8.38 3.48 -22.57
C LEU A 85 -7.27 3.94 -23.53
N ASP A 86 -7.63 4.46 -24.71
CA ASP A 86 -6.67 5.05 -25.66
C ASP A 86 -6.00 6.28 -25.06
N ASN A 87 -6.77 7.17 -24.47
CA ASN A 87 -6.24 8.35 -23.77
C ASN A 87 -5.32 7.95 -22.62
N LEU A 88 -5.73 6.97 -21.79
CA LEU A 88 -4.90 6.49 -20.69
C LEU A 88 -3.58 5.88 -21.19
N THR A 89 -3.61 5.13 -22.31
CA THR A 89 -2.39 4.58 -22.92
C THR A 89 -1.41 5.69 -23.26
N HIS A 90 -1.86 6.70 -23.97
CA HIS A 90 -1.04 7.85 -24.38
C HIS A 90 -0.48 8.61 -23.16
N ARG A 91 -1.30 8.80 -22.12
CA ARG A 91 -0.86 9.47 -20.89
C ARG A 91 0.19 8.66 -20.12
N ILE A 92 0.08 7.32 -20.07
CA ILE A 92 1.07 6.43 -19.43
C ILE A 92 2.40 6.50 -20.17
N GLU A 93 2.40 6.47 -21.50
CA GLU A 93 3.61 6.56 -22.33
C GLU A 93 4.38 7.85 -22.08
N ASN A 94 3.68 8.97 -22.02
CA ASN A 94 4.25 10.31 -21.86
C ASN A 94 4.46 10.74 -20.39
N SER A 95 4.05 9.95 -19.42
CA SER A 95 4.16 10.31 -18.01
C SER A 95 5.54 10.03 -17.46
N PHE A 96 6.08 10.96 -16.66
CA PHE A 96 7.28 10.76 -15.86
C PHE A 96 6.99 10.13 -14.49
N SER A 97 5.73 10.15 -14.04
CA SER A 97 5.35 9.71 -12.69
C SER A 97 3.97 9.05 -12.69
N LEU A 98 3.92 7.73 -12.49
CA LEU A 98 2.66 6.99 -12.33
C LEU A 98 1.84 7.42 -11.10
N PRO A 99 2.45 7.70 -9.93
CA PRO A 99 1.71 8.24 -8.78
C PRO A 99 0.96 9.53 -9.11
N HIS A 100 1.62 10.45 -9.80
CA HIS A 100 1.00 11.71 -10.20
C HIS A 100 -0.14 11.49 -11.21
N LEU A 101 0.11 10.66 -12.21
CA LEU A 101 -0.89 10.30 -13.21
C LEU A 101 -2.13 9.62 -12.60
N ALA A 102 -1.92 8.71 -11.64
CA ALA A 102 -3.02 8.05 -10.93
C ALA A 102 -3.88 9.03 -10.14
N LYS A 103 -3.24 10.00 -9.46
CA LYS A 103 -3.93 11.07 -8.74
C LYS A 103 -4.77 11.95 -9.68
N GLU A 104 -4.19 12.41 -10.77
CA GLU A 104 -4.90 13.22 -11.77
C GLU A 104 -6.09 12.45 -12.37
N ASN A 105 -5.86 11.18 -12.73
CA ASN A 105 -6.91 10.33 -13.27
C ASN A 105 -8.06 10.16 -12.26
N PHE A 106 -7.76 9.99 -10.98
CA PHE A 106 -8.78 9.88 -9.95
C PHE A 106 -9.61 11.15 -9.80
N ILE A 107 -8.97 12.33 -9.84
CA ILE A 107 -9.66 13.63 -9.81
C ILE A 107 -10.61 13.76 -11.00
N GLN A 108 -10.16 13.41 -12.21
CA GLN A 108 -11.01 13.43 -13.42
C GLN A 108 -12.15 12.42 -13.33
N PHE A 109 -11.89 11.22 -12.79
CA PHE A 109 -12.92 10.22 -12.56
C PHE A 109 -14.01 10.71 -11.61
N GLN A 110 -13.65 11.42 -10.54
CA GLN A 110 -14.64 11.93 -9.58
C GLN A 110 -15.67 12.84 -10.25
N GLN A 111 -15.27 13.64 -11.23
CA GLN A 111 -16.16 14.51 -12.00
C GLN A 111 -17.16 13.72 -12.86
N ASN A 112 -16.77 12.52 -13.31
CA ASN A 112 -17.56 11.66 -14.19
C ASN A 112 -18.07 10.38 -13.49
N SER A 113 -18.02 10.32 -12.16
CA SER A 113 -18.35 9.13 -11.37
C SER A 113 -19.82 8.68 -11.46
N GLN A 114 -20.70 9.54 -11.98
CA GLN A 114 -22.11 9.24 -12.19
C GLN A 114 -22.39 8.50 -13.52
N SER A 115 -21.39 8.37 -14.40
CA SER A 115 -21.53 7.62 -15.65
C SER A 115 -22.01 6.19 -15.41
N PRO A 116 -22.83 5.61 -16.30
CA PRO A 116 -23.44 4.30 -16.07
C PRO A 116 -22.43 3.15 -15.98
N TYR A 117 -21.27 3.30 -16.61
CA TYR A 117 -20.23 2.26 -16.62
C TYR A 117 -18.92 2.77 -16.02
N VAL A 118 -18.28 1.90 -15.24
CA VAL A 118 -16.98 2.16 -14.62
C VAL A 118 -16.08 0.95 -14.85
N LEU A 119 -14.88 1.23 -15.35
CA LEU A 119 -13.81 0.27 -15.52
C LEU A 119 -12.70 0.60 -14.55
N ALA A 120 -12.15 -0.40 -13.87
CA ALA A 120 -10.97 -0.28 -13.02
C ALA A 120 -9.77 -0.94 -13.71
N ILE A 121 -8.71 -0.19 -13.96
CA ILE A 121 -7.42 -0.69 -14.42
C ILE A 121 -6.42 -0.64 -13.26
N VAL A 122 -5.72 -1.75 -13.01
CA VAL A 122 -4.75 -1.88 -11.91
C VAL A 122 -3.41 -2.35 -12.46
N GLY A 123 -2.33 -1.74 -12.01
CA GLY A 123 -0.97 -2.16 -12.37
C GLY A 123 0.08 -1.48 -11.51
N ASN A 124 1.27 -2.05 -11.45
CA ASN A 124 2.38 -1.57 -10.63
C ASN A 124 3.47 -0.83 -11.42
N ASN A 125 3.47 -0.96 -12.74
CA ASN A 125 4.41 -0.27 -13.65
C ASN A 125 3.75 -0.01 -15.01
N LYS A 126 4.45 0.69 -15.91
CA LYS A 126 3.93 1.06 -17.23
C LYS A 126 3.62 -0.16 -18.10
N GLU A 127 4.48 -1.15 -18.10
CA GLU A 127 4.36 -2.37 -18.90
C GLU A 127 3.13 -3.19 -18.47
N ALA A 128 2.95 -3.35 -17.16
CA ALA A 128 1.79 -4.04 -16.60
C ALA A 128 0.49 -3.31 -16.96
N LEU A 129 0.46 -1.98 -16.82
CA LEU A 129 -0.71 -1.17 -17.17
C LEU A 129 -1.05 -1.26 -18.66
N GLN A 130 -0.06 -1.19 -19.56
CA GLN A 130 -0.27 -1.35 -20.99
C GLN A 130 -0.84 -2.73 -21.35
N LYS A 131 -0.35 -3.79 -20.69
CA LYS A 131 -0.88 -5.16 -20.84
C LYS A 131 -2.33 -5.24 -20.38
N GLU A 132 -2.64 -4.69 -19.22
CA GLU A 132 -3.99 -4.64 -18.67
C GLU A 132 -4.96 -3.87 -19.58
N ILE A 133 -4.54 -2.73 -20.13
CA ILE A 133 -5.33 -1.95 -21.08
C ILE A 133 -5.63 -2.75 -22.35
N LYS A 134 -4.64 -3.44 -22.92
CA LYS A 134 -4.85 -4.30 -24.10
C LYS A 134 -5.87 -5.42 -23.84
N GLN A 135 -5.83 -6.01 -22.65
CA GLN A 135 -6.79 -7.04 -22.23
C GLN A 135 -8.18 -6.44 -21.98
N ALA A 136 -8.24 -5.27 -21.35
CA ALA A 136 -9.48 -4.57 -21.05
C ALA A 136 -10.26 -4.21 -22.33
N LYS A 137 -9.59 -3.73 -23.38
CA LYS A 137 -10.23 -3.41 -24.67
C LYS A 137 -11.03 -4.59 -25.21
N LYS A 138 -10.45 -5.78 -25.23
CA LYS A 138 -11.12 -7.01 -25.66
C LYS A 138 -12.19 -7.48 -24.65
N GLY A 139 -11.89 -7.32 -23.37
CA GLY A 139 -12.75 -7.78 -22.28
C GLY A 139 -14.04 -6.98 -22.18
N ILE A 140 -13.99 -5.66 -22.37
CA ILE A 140 -15.15 -4.78 -22.32
C ILE A 140 -16.14 -5.12 -23.42
N ASP A 141 -15.70 -5.27 -24.67
CA ASP A 141 -16.58 -5.59 -25.79
C ASP A 141 -17.31 -6.92 -25.53
N LYS A 142 -16.56 -7.93 -25.07
CA LYS A 142 -17.16 -9.21 -24.70
C LYS A 142 -18.15 -9.07 -23.54
N ALA A 143 -17.83 -8.25 -22.52
CA ALA A 143 -18.70 -8.06 -21.39
C ALA A 143 -20.02 -7.37 -21.76
N PHE A 144 -19.98 -6.37 -22.63
CA PHE A 144 -21.20 -5.72 -23.17
C PHE A 144 -22.07 -6.70 -23.95
N HIS A 145 -21.48 -7.55 -24.81
CA HIS A 145 -22.22 -8.53 -25.60
C HIS A 145 -22.82 -9.64 -24.75
N THR A 146 -22.10 -10.13 -23.73
CA THR A 146 -22.54 -11.28 -22.94
C THR A 146 -23.29 -10.90 -21.67
N GLY A 147 -23.27 -9.66 -21.25
CA GLY A 147 -23.79 -9.21 -19.96
C GLY A 147 -23.03 -9.75 -18.74
N LYS A 148 -21.85 -10.40 -18.95
CA LYS A 148 -21.03 -10.97 -17.89
C LYS A 148 -19.85 -10.03 -17.54
N PRO A 149 -19.41 -10.01 -16.28
CA PRO A 149 -18.25 -9.21 -15.90
C PRO A 149 -16.97 -9.72 -16.56
N TRP A 150 -16.04 -8.81 -16.79
CA TRP A 150 -14.66 -9.09 -17.16
C TRP A 150 -13.75 -8.84 -15.98
N LYS A 151 -12.77 -9.71 -15.77
CA LYS A 151 -11.73 -9.58 -14.74
C LYS A 151 -10.41 -10.09 -15.29
N SER A 152 -9.33 -9.34 -15.06
CA SER A 152 -7.97 -9.80 -15.36
C SER A 152 -7.36 -10.56 -14.17
N PRO A 153 -6.28 -11.33 -14.39
CA PRO A 153 -5.50 -11.94 -13.30
C PRO A 153 -4.86 -10.92 -12.36
N GLN A 154 -4.54 -9.73 -12.83
CA GLN A 154 -3.96 -8.63 -12.04
C GLN A 154 -4.98 -7.88 -11.18
N GLY A 155 -6.28 -8.09 -11.42
CA GLY A 155 -7.36 -7.47 -10.65
C GLY A 155 -8.09 -6.33 -11.35
N SER A 156 -7.73 -5.98 -12.60
CA SER A 156 -8.55 -5.05 -13.40
C SER A 156 -9.93 -5.63 -13.61
N TYR A 157 -10.96 -4.78 -13.58
CA TYR A 157 -12.34 -5.25 -13.51
C TYR A 157 -13.32 -4.33 -14.23
N PHE A 158 -14.28 -4.94 -14.91
CA PHE A 158 -15.43 -4.27 -15.50
C PHE A 158 -16.69 -5.12 -15.37
N THR A 159 -17.84 -4.47 -15.11
CA THR A 159 -19.15 -5.10 -15.19
C THR A 159 -20.16 -4.20 -15.87
N PRO A 160 -20.93 -4.71 -16.85
CA PRO A 160 -22.05 -3.98 -17.44
C PRO A 160 -23.26 -3.87 -16.50
N LYS A 161 -23.27 -4.62 -15.39
CA LYS A 161 -24.35 -4.62 -14.39
C LYS A 161 -23.86 -3.98 -13.09
N ARG A 162 -23.63 -2.66 -13.14
CA ARG A 162 -23.18 -1.91 -11.97
C ARG A 162 -24.29 -1.83 -10.91
N LEU A 163 -23.95 -2.08 -9.65
CA LEU A 163 -24.90 -1.90 -8.52
C LEU A 163 -25.17 -0.42 -8.21
N GLY A 164 -24.26 0.48 -8.61
CA GLY A 164 -24.40 1.91 -8.41
C GLY A 164 -24.58 2.29 -6.94
N LYS A 165 -25.46 3.28 -6.68
CA LYS A 165 -25.73 3.79 -5.33
C LYS A 165 -26.53 2.83 -4.44
N VAL A 166 -27.17 1.81 -5.02
CA VAL A 166 -27.92 0.79 -4.27
C VAL A 166 -27.04 -0.33 -3.74
N GLY A 167 -25.81 -0.41 -4.24
CA GLY A 167 -24.81 -1.36 -3.76
C GLY A 167 -24.42 -1.09 -2.31
N LYS A 168 -24.25 -2.16 -1.54
CA LYS A 168 -23.73 -2.10 -0.16
C LYS A 168 -22.31 -2.64 -0.12
N VAL A 169 -21.50 -2.14 0.80
CA VAL A 169 -20.16 -2.64 1.08
C VAL A 169 -20.26 -3.60 2.26
N ALA A 170 -19.73 -4.81 2.10
CA ALA A 170 -19.55 -5.76 3.20
C ALA A 170 -18.06 -5.83 3.54
N PHE A 171 -17.75 -5.65 4.82
CA PHE A 171 -16.43 -5.90 5.36
C PHE A 171 -16.36 -7.34 5.84
N VAL A 172 -15.40 -8.10 5.32
CA VAL A 172 -15.16 -9.49 5.71
C VAL A 172 -13.84 -9.53 6.46
N TYR A 173 -13.89 -9.92 7.70
CA TYR A 173 -12.70 -10.07 8.54
C TYR A 173 -12.32 -11.56 8.58
N PRO A 174 -11.04 -11.91 8.34
CA PRO A 174 -10.59 -13.27 8.54
C PRO A 174 -10.69 -13.63 10.02
N GLY A 175 -10.90 -14.91 10.33
CA GLY A 175 -10.80 -15.40 11.69
C GLY A 175 -9.35 -15.42 12.19
N ALA A 176 -9.17 -15.81 13.45
CA ALA A 176 -7.85 -16.07 14.02
C ALA A 176 -7.02 -17.02 13.12
N PHE A 177 -5.70 -16.93 13.21
CA PHE A 177 -4.73 -17.72 12.42
C PHE A 177 -4.56 -17.28 10.94
N ASN A 178 -5.02 -16.10 10.57
CA ASN A 178 -4.76 -15.52 9.24
C ASN A 178 -3.69 -14.41 9.27
N SER A 179 -2.94 -14.32 10.36
CA SER A 179 -1.88 -13.34 10.52
C SER A 179 -0.63 -13.72 9.71
N TYR A 180 0.07 -12.73 9.17
CA TYR A 180 1.30 -12.89 8.42
C TYR A 180 2.25 -11.72 8.68
N LEU A 181 3.53 -11.92 8.45
CA LEU A 181 4.55 -10.88 8.65
C LEU A 181 4.26 -9.64 7.80
N GLY A 182 4.32 -8.48 8.41
CA GLY A 182 4.05 -7.21 7.75
C GLY A 182 2.57 -6.91 7.50
N MET A 183 1.65 -7.68 8.12
CA MET A 183 0.21 -7.45 8.00
C MET A 183 -0.16 -6.00 8.36
N GLY A 184 -1.01 -5.38 7.57
CA GLY A 184 -1.47 -4.01 7.80
C GLY A 184 -0.49 -2.90 7.38
N ARG A 185 0.78 -3.19 7.12
CA ARG A 185 1.78 -2.17 6.76
C ARG A 185 1.33 -1.26 5.62
N ASN A 186 0.82 -1.84 4.55
CA ASN A 186 0.36 -1.07 3.40
C ASN A 186 -0.91 -0.25 3.72
N LEU A 187 -1.77 -0.75 4.61
CA LEU A 187 -2.96 0.00 5.05
C LEU A 187 -2.55 1.25 5.83
N PHE A 188 -1.60 1.15 6.73
CA PHE A 188 -1.09 2.30 7.47
C PHE A 188 -0.41 3.32 6.56
N GLN A 189 0.29 2.88 5.52
CA GLN A 189 0.88 3.77 4.52
C GLN A 189 -0.18 4.47 3.65
N LEU A 190 -1.22 3.76 3.23
CA LEU A 190 -2.27 4.29 2.36
C LEU A 190 -3.30 5.13 3.11
N PHE A 191 -3.54 4.82 4.38
CA PHE A 191 -4.56 5.44 5.21
C PHE A 191 -4.00 5.89 6.56
N PRO A 192 -3.30 7.03 6.64
CA PRO A 192 -2.67 7.50 7.88
C PRO A 192 -3.64 7.63 9.06
N LYS A 193 -4.89 8.01 8.78
CA LYS A 193 -5.93 8.11 9.83
C LYS A 193 -6.22 6.78 10.52
N LEU A 194 -5.96 5.64 9.88
CA LEU A 194 -6.05 4.33 10.54
C LEU A 194 -4.99 4.19 11.62
N TRP A 195 -3.81 4.75 11.39
CA TRP A 195 -2.74 4.80 12.37
C TRP A 195 -3.15 5.58 13.62
N GLU A 196 -3.59 6.83 13.43
CA GLU A 196 -4.07 7.68 14.52
C GLU A 196 -5.21 7.01 15.30
N ARG A 197 -6.12 6.35 14.56
CA ARG A 197 -7.24 5.61 15.16
C ARG A 197 -6.76 4.41 15.97
N ALA A 198 -5.82 3.62 15.45
CA ALA A 198 -5.25 2.48 16.16
C ALA A 198 -4.57 2.94 17.47
N GLU A 199 -3.77 3.99 17.40
CA GLU A 199 -3.11 4.57 18.59
C GLU A 199 -4.11 5.10 19.62
N SER A 200 -5.23 5.67 19.18
CA SER A 200 -6.28 6.17 20.11
C SER A 200 -7.07 5.07 20.83
N LEU A 201 -7.09 3.86 20.27
CA LEU A 201 -7.86 2.73 20.83
C LEU A 201 -7.01 1.79 21.70
N ILE A 202 -5.70 1.85 21.59
CA ILE A 202 -4.77 0.89 22.19
C ILE A 202 -3.86 1.64 23.16
N SER A 203 -3.81 1.19 24.40
CA SER A 203 -3.00 1.85 25.45
C SER A 203 -1.49 1.71 25.26
N ASP A 204 -1.04 0.69 24.54
CA ASP A 204 0.35 0.42 24.20
C ASP A 204 0.45 -0.18 22.79
N PRO A 205 0.34 0.66 21.75
CA PRO A 205 0.36 0.19 20.37
C PRO A 205 1.67 -0.53 19.99
N ALA A 206 2.79 -0.09 20.55
CA ALA A 206 4.10 -0.69 20.24
C ALA A 206 4.17 -2.15 20.68
N THR A 207 3.74 -2.46 21.89
CA THR A 207 3.69 -3.83 22.41
C THR A 207 2.56 -4.63 21.76
N PHE A 208 1.38 -4.02 21.57
CA PHE A 208 0.22 -4.71 21.01
C PHE A 208 0.49 -5.23 19.60
N PHE A 209 1.08 -4.41 18.73
CA PHE A 209 1.43 -4.83 17.37
C PHE A 209 2.72 -5.67 17.31
N GLN A 210 3.37 -5.94 18.45
CA GLN A 210 4.60 -6.73 18.53
C GLN A 210 5.58 -6.36 17.43
N ALA A 211 5.99 -5.09 17.40
CA ALA A 211 6.76 -4.51 16.30
C ALA A 211 7.95 -5.37 15.84
N ASN A 212 8.55 -6.14 16.75
CA ASN A 212 9.65 -7.03 16.42
C ASN A 212 9.21 -8.34 15.76
N SER A 213 7.98 -8.80 16.03
CA SER A 213 7.43 -10.04 15.44
C SER A 213 6.65 -9.76 14.15
N LEU A 214 5.73 -8.80 14.19
CA LEU A 214 4.91 -8.46 13.01
C LEU A 214 5.70 -7.67 11.95
N TYR A 215 6.60 -6.79 12.40
CA TYR A 215 7.47 -5.97 11.56
C TYR A 215 8.94 -6.20 11.92
N PRO A 216 9.52 -7.35 11.57
CA PRO A 216 10.87 -7.71 11.98
C PRO A 216 11.89 -6.70 11.47
N ARG A 217 12.73 -6.23 12.40
CA ARG A 217 13.89 -5.37 12.07
C ARG A 217 14.95 -6.23 11.43
N ARG A 218 15.48 -5.79 10.28
CA ARG A 218 16.44 -6.56 9.51
C ARG A 218 17.47 -5.66 8.85
N GLN A 219 18.64 -6.22 8.63
CA GLN A 219 19.80 -5.52 8.09
C GLN A 219 19.87 -5.60 6.56
N SER A 220 19.18 -6.56 5.96
CA SER A 220 19.15 -6.80 4.51
C SER A 220 17.77 -7.36 4.11
N PRO A 221 17.41 -7.31 2.83
CA PRO A 221 16.25 -8.03 2.34
C PRO A 221 16.33 -9.50 2.76
N LEU A 222 15.24 -10.00 3.32
CA LEU A 222 15.15 -11.41 3.72
C LEU A 222 15.20 -12.29 2.48
N SER A 223 16.01 -13.35 2.54
CA SER A 223 15.89 -14.42 1.58
C SER A 223 14.53 -15.11 1.72
N LYS A 224 14.12 -15.86 0.70
CA LYS A 224 12.86 -16.62 0.78
C LYS A 224 12.87 -17.59 1.96
N GLN A 225 13.99 -18.21 2.23
CA GLN A 225 14.16 -19.17 3.34
C GLN A 225 14.08 -18.48 4.71
N ASP A 226 14.69 -17.29 4.85
CA ASP A 226 14.61 -16.52 6.11
C ASP A 226 13.16 -16.07 6.37
N LEU A 227 12.45 -15.65 5.32
CA LEU A 227 11.04 -15.27 5.42
C LEU A 227 10.18 -16.45 5.89
N GLU A 228 10.32 -17.61 5.26
CA GLU A 228 9.61 -18.85 5.64
C GLU A 228 9.92 -19.27 7.09
N THR A 229 11.16 -19.09 7.53
CA THR A 229 11.57 -19.39 8.91
C THR A 229 10.90 -18.43 9.90
N LEU A 230 10.91 -17.13 9.62
CA LEU A 230 10.27 -16.12 10.47
C LEU A 230 8.74 -16.29 10.50
N GLU A 231 8.11 -16.60 9.38
CA GLU A 231 6.67 -16.89 9.32
C GLU A 231 6.31 -18.14 10.13
N THR A 232 7.14 -19.18 10.06
CA THR A 232 6.95 -20.39 10.86
C THR A 232 7.08 -20.08 12.36
N GLN A 233 8.07 -19.30 12.78
CA GLN A 233 8.24 -18.87 14.15
C GLN A 233 7.08 -17.99 14.64
N PHE A 234 6.59 -17.08 13.79
CA PHE A 234 5.47 -16.23 14.10
C PHE A 234 4.18 -17.03 14.30
N ILE A 235 3.90 -18.00 13.42
CA ILE A 235 2.72 -18.88 13.52
C ILE A 235 2.83 -19.83 14.73
N ALA A 236 4.04 -20.26 15.09
CA ALA A 236 4.25 -21.14 16.26
C ALA A 236 4.06 -20.42 17.59
N ASN A 237 3.99 -19.09 17.62
CA ASN A 237 3.73 -18.31 18.83
C ASN A 237 2.22 -18.01 18.98
N PRO A 238 1.48 -18.74 19.83
CA PRO A 238 0.03 -18.57 19.98
C PRO A 238 -0.37 -17.16 20.44
N LEU A 239 0.45 -16.50 21.24
CA LEU A 239 0.18 -15.13 21.70
C LEU A 239 0.23 -14.13 20.56
N SER A 240 1.20 -14.25 19.66
CA SER A 240 1.28 -13.41 18.46
C SER A 240 0.05 -13.54 17.56
N LEU A 241 -0.51 -14.75 17.46
CA LEU A 241 -1.71 -15.03 16.67
C LEU A 241 -2.97 -14.43 17.29
N LEU A 242 -3.11 -14.53 18.62
CA LEU A 242 -4.25 -13.98 19.34
C LEU A 242 -4.25 -12.45 19.34
N GLU A 243 -3.08 -11.84 19.53
CA GLU A 243 -2.94 -10.38 19.61
C GLU A 243 -3.08 -9.69 18.25
N THR A 244 -2.74 -10.37 17.16
CA THR A 244 -2.82 -9.80 15.81
C THR A 244 -4.07 -10.20 15.04
N GLY A 245 -4.81 -11.21 15.49
CA GLY A 245 -5.99 -11.76 14.81
C GLY A 245 -7.33 -11.34 15.43
N THR A 246 -7.33 -10.58 16.54
CA THR A 246 -8.52 -9.98 17.15
C THR A 246 -8.57 -8.49 16.89
#